data_d7b1dfc48cd028759efd0b740d9c6b8c
#
_entry.id   d7b1dfc48cd028759efd0b740d9c6b8c
#
_cell.length_a   1.000
_cell.length_b   1.000
_cell.length_c   1.000
_cell.angle_alpha   90.00
_cell.angle_beta   90.00
_cell.angle_gamma   90.00
#
_symmetry.space_group_name_H-M   'P 1'
#
loop_
_entity.id
_entity.type
_entity.pdbx_description
1 polymer ?
#
loop_
_entity_poly.entity_id
_entity_poly.type
_entity_poly.pdbx_seq_one_letter_code
_entity_poly.pdbx_strand_id
1 'polypeptide(L)'
;KGINDTKRYLTGAGIDYTGVGDLVVKEVKGTKFGFLGFDFVNAKPTDLDLKLIRQSDSLVDVLIVGVHWGEEYKDKANKKQREIAKDLVENGADVIAGHHPHWIQDEEYVNDKPVYYSLGNFIFDQMFSQETKRGLILEVAISDGRIKSVNKKNITISSEYQPSLAE
;
A
#
# COMPACT_ATOMS: atom_id res chain seq x y z
N LYS A 1 -7.00 20.14 11.14
CA LYS A 1 -8.15 19.69 11.96
C LYS A 1 -8.55 18.26 11.59
N GLY A 2 -8.86 17.95 10.31
CA GLY A 2 -9.37 16.64 9.89
C GLY A 2 -8.48 15.45 10.27
N ILE A 3 -7.19 15.45 9.89
CA ILE A 3 -6.28 14.34 10.19
C ILE A 3 -6.12 14.06 11.69
N ASN A 4 -6.06 15.12 12.52
CA ASN A 4 -5.95 14.95 13.97
C ASN A 4 -7.21 14.36 14.60
N ASP A 5 -8.39 14.72 14.06
CA ASP A 5 -9.65 14.13 14.49
C ASP A 5 -9.72 12.65 14.06
N THR A 6 -9.30 12.31 12.84
CA THR A 6 -9.20 10.92 12.36
C THR A 6 -8.29 10.09 13.27
N LYS A 7 -7.07 10.56 13.53
CA LYS A 7 -6.12 9.89 14.43
C LYS A 7 -6.74 9.65 15.82
N ARG A 8 -7.39 10.67 16.39
CA ARG A 8 -8.06 10.56 17.70
C ARG A 8 -9.16 9.49 17.71
N TYR A 9 -10.00 9.43 16.67
CA TYR A 9 -11.07 8.45 16.58
C TYR A 9 -10.53 7.03 16.38
N LEU A 10 -9.53 6.84 15.52
CA LEU A 10 -8.90 5.54 15.32
C LEU A 10 -8.24 5.04 16.61
N THR A 11 -7.46 5.90 17.29
CA THR A 11 -6.86 5.57 18.58
C THR A 11 -7.93 5.21 19.63
N GLY A 12 -9.02 5.99 19.70
CA GLY A 12 -10.13 5.73 20.63
C GLY A 12 -10.87 4.42 20.34
N ALA A 13 -10.84 3.94 19.11
CA ALA A 13 -11.38 2.65 18.68
C ALA A 13 -10.38 1.49 18.77
N GLY A 14 -9.14 1.71 19.21
CA GLY A 14 -8.09 0.69 19.26
C GLY A 14 -7.59 0.26 17.88
N ILE A 15 -7.78 1.11 16.86
CA ILE A 15 -7.34 0.86 15.49
C ILE A 15 -6.00 1.56 15.27
N ASP A 16 -4.99 0.79 14.88
CA ASP A 16 -3.71 1.35 14.48
C ASP A 16 -3.82 2.00 13.10
N TYR A 17 -3.05 3.03 12.89
CA TYR A 17 -2.97 3.74 11.63
C TYR A 17 -1.51 4.10 11.31
N THR A 18 -1.16 4.14 10.04
CA THR A 18 0.13 4.61 9.56
C THR A 18 -0.04 5.79 8.60
N GLY A 19 1.01 6.54 8.42
CA GLY A 19 1.08 7.73 7.59
C GLY A 19 1.85 8.83 8.30
N VAL A 20 2.40 9.77 7.55
CA VAL A 20 3.12 10.94 8.11
C VAL A 20 4.25 10.56 9.09
N GLY A 21 4.98 9.46 8.81
CA GLY A 21 6.14 9.03 9.58
C GLY A 21 5.84 8.09 10.76
N ASP A 22 4.62 7.63 10.92
CA ASP A 22 4.25 6.68 11.98
C ASP A 22 4.48 5.24 11.50
N LEU A 23 5.46 4.52 12.05
CA LEU A 23 5.63 3.07 11.88
C LEU A 23 4.65 2.32 12.78
N VAL A 24 3.84 1.45 12.20
CA VAL A 24 3.05 0.47 12.94
C VAL A 24 3.74 -0.88 12.87
N VAL A 25 3.92 -1.54 14.01
CA VAL A 25 4.50 -2.88 14.09
C VAL A 25 3.46 -3.85 14.63
N LYS A 26 3.29 -4.99 13.93
CA LYS A 26 2.45 -6.11 14.36
C LYS A 26 3.28 -7.39 14.38
N GLU A 27 3.20 -8.14 15.46
CA GLU A 27 3.82 -9.45 15.54
C GLU A 27 2.75 -10.54 15.37
N VAL A 28 2.97 -11.43 14.42
CA VAL A 28 2.08 -12.57 14.16
C VAL A 28 2.93 -13.84 14.08
N LYS A 29 2.70 -14.77 14.98
CA LYS A 29 3.42 -16.07 15.04
C LYS A 29 4.95 -15.91 15.04
N GLY A 30 5.46 -14.91 15.77
CA GLY A 30 6.89 -14.63 15.88
C GLY A 30 7.50 -13.85 14.71
N THR A 31 6.73 -13.49 13.70
CA THR A 31 7.17 -12.62 12.59
C THR A 31 6.67 -11.19 12.84
N LYS A 32 7.58 -10.22 12.77
CA LYS A 32 7.26 -8.79 12.91
C LYS A 32 7.00 -8.15 11.56
N PHE A 33 5.83 -7.57 11.41
CA PHE A 33 5.40 -6.81 10.24
C PHE A 33 5.43 -5.34 10.55
N GLY A 34 6.11 -4.57 9.71
CA GLY A 34 6.08 -3.11 9.73
C GLY A 34 5.16 -2.56 8.65
N PHE A 35 4.44 -1.49 8.97
CA PHE A 35 3.58 -0.78 8.04
C PHE A 35 3.94 0.69 8.04
N LEU A 36 4.25 1.24 6.87
CA LEU A 36 4.44 2.66 6.63
C LEU A 36 3.50 3.16 5.54
N GLY A 37 3.13 4.44 5.60
CA GLY A 37 2.31 5.09 4.58
C GLY A 37 2.92 6.41 4.13
N PHE A 38 2.89 6.67 2.80
CA PHE A 38 3.40 7.91 2.21
C PHE A 38 2.45 8.45 1.14
N ASP A 39 2.50 9.78 0.94
CA ASP A 39 1.84 10.47 -0.17
C ASP A 39 2.90 11.11 -1.07
N PHE A 40 3.01 10.60 -2.31
CA PHE A 40 3.92 11.07 -3.33
C PHE A 40 3.22 11.52 -4.63
N VAL A 41 1.93 11.88 -4.55
CA VAL A 41 1.20 12.41 -5.73
C VAL A 41 1.93 13.64 -6.26
N ASN A 42 2.19 14.63 -5.40
CA ASN A 42 2.84 15.89 -5.78
C ASN A 42 4.30 15.99 -5.37
N ALA A 43 4.87 14.96 -4.74
CA ALA A 43 6.24 14.96 -4.21
C ALA A 43 7.04 13.74 -4.69
N LYS A 44 8.33 13.72 -4.41
CA LYS A 44 9.19 12.54 -4.43
C LYS A 44 9.64 12.24 -3.00
N PRO A 45 10.08 11.01 -2.69
CA PRO A 45 10.68 10.69 -1.40
C PRO A 45 11.82 11.67 -1.09
N THR A 46 11.86 12.15 0.13
CA THR A 46 12.97 12.92 0.68
C THR A 46 14.00 12.00 1.33
N ASP A 47 15.21 12.51 1.61
CA ASP A 47 16.22 11.75 2.36
C ASP A 47 15.71 11.31 3.74
N LEU A 48 14.79 12.08 4.34
CA LEU A 48 14.17 11.73 5.62
C LEU A 48 13.19 10.56 5.48
N ASP A 49 12.41 10.52 4.40
CA ASP A 49 11.51 9.40 4.12
C ASP A 49 12.30 8.11 3.90
N LEU A 50 13.35 8.17 3.08
CA LEU A 50 14.22 7.02 2.81
C LEU A 50 14.97 6.55 4.06
N LYS A 51 15.40 7.50 4.91
CA LYS A 51 16.00 7.18 6.21
C LYS A 51 14.99 6.47 7.14
N LEU A 52 13.75 6.95 7.18
CA LEU A 52 12.69 6.31 7.96
C LEU A 52 12.45 4.87 7.50
N ILE A 53 12.41 4.62 6.19
CA ILE A 53 12.25 3.26 5.65
C ILE A 53 13.40 2.36 6.11
N ARG A 54 14.66 2.78 5.95
CA ARG A 54 15.82 2.00 6.42
C ARG A 54 15.80 1.70 7.92
N GLN A 55 15.40 2.68 8.72
CA GLN A 55 15.28 2.50 10.16
C GLN A 55 14.16 1.52 10.51
N SER A 56 13.02 1.60 9.82
CA SER A 56 11.88 0.72 10.02
C SER A 56 12.17 -0.72 9.60
N ASP A 57 12.85 -0.92 8.47
CA ASP A 57 13.30 -2.22 7.98
C ASP A 57 14.16 -2.94 9.03
N SER A 58 15.08 -2.22 9.71
CA SER A 58 15.92 -2.80 10.76
C SER A 58 15.18 -3.26 12.03
N LEU A 59 13.90 -2.93 12.17
CA LEU A 59 13.08 -3.24 13.36
C LEU A 59 12.08 -4.38 13.13
N VAL A 60 11.91 -4.81 11.88
CA VAL A 60 10.87 -5.77 11.48
C VAL A 60 11.45 -6.87 10.57
N ASP A 61 10.69 -7.94 10.38
CA ASP A 61 11.08 -9.02 9.46
C ASP A 61 10.54 -8.76 8.04
N VAL A 62 9.42 -8.06 7.93
CA VAL A 62 8.78 -7.70 6.66
C VAL A 62 8.23 -6.28 6.75
N LEU A 63 8.69 -5.38 5.87
CA LEU A 63 8.21 -4.00 5.78
C LEU A 63 7.28 -3.81 4.59
N ILE A 64 6.02 -3.48 4.89
CA ILE A 64 4.98 -3.19 3.90
C ILE A 64 4.80 -1.68 3.81
N VAL A 65 4.94 -1.12 2.61
CA VAL A 65 4.84 0.32 2.36
C VAL A 65 3.61 0.61 1.50
N GLY A 66 2.63 1.30 2.08
CA GLY A 66 1.49 1.86 1.37
C GLY A 66 1.86 3.20 0.73
N VAL A 67 1.56 3.41 -0.55
CA VAL A 67 1.92 4.64 -1.25
C VAL A 67 0.73 5.20 -2.01
N HIS A 68 0.44 6.48 -1.77
CA HIS A 68 -0.53 7.25 -2.54
C HIS A 68 0.23 8.06 -3.60
N TRP A 69 0.07 7.73 -4.89
CA TRP A 69 0.90 8.25 -5.98
C TRP A 69 0.26 8.11 -7.37
N GLY A 70 0.94 8.65 -8.39
CA GLY A 70 0.55 8.43 -9.78
C GLY A 70 -0.48 9.44 -10.29
N GLU A 71 -1.26 9.01 -11.26
CA GLU A 71 -2.31 9.79 -11.92
C GLU A 71 -3.61 9.02 -11.88
N GLU A 72 -4.71 9.73 -11.62
CA GLU A 72 -6.05 9.14 -11.58
C GLU A 72 -6.44 8.52 -12.94
N TYR A 73 -7.15 7.41 -12.89
CA TYR A 73 -7.79 6.74 -14.03
C TYR A 73 -6.81 6.32 -15.14
N LYS A 74 -5.63 5.86 -14.72
CA LYS A 74 -4.62 5.25 -15.59
C LYS A 74 -4.45 3.78 -15.23
N ASP A 75 -4.38 2.92 -16.24
CA ASP A 75 -4.20 1.47 -16.10
C ASP A 75 -2.73 1.04 -15.96
N LYS A 76 -1.81 1.98 -16.14
CA LYS A 76 -0.35 1.71 -16.07
C LYS A 76 0.36 2.73 -15.21
N ALA A 77 1.35 2.23 -14.48
CA ALA A 77 2.25 3.07 -13.71
C ALA A 77 3.10 3.96 -14.64
N ASN A 78 3.21 5.23 -14.26
CA ASN A 78 4.06 6.17 -14.96
C ASN A 78 5.54 6.04 -14.52
N LYS A 79 6.43 6.75 -15.22
CA LYS A 79 7.87 6.74 -14.93
C LYS A 79 8.19 7.18 -13.49
N LYS A 80 7.50 8.19 -12.97
CA LYS A 80 7.70 8.68 -11.60
C LYS A 80 7.38 7.61 -10.56
N GLN A 81 6.28 6.87 -10.73
CA GLN A 81 5.93 5.76 -9.84
C GLN A 81 7.03 4.69 -9.81
N ARG A 82 7.56 4.31 -10.99
CA ARG A 82 8.63 3.29 -11.09
C ARG A 82 9.94 3.75 -10.46
N GLU A 83 10.33 5.03 -10.63
CA GLU A 83 11.49 5.61 -9.96
C GLU A 83 11.31 5.57 -8.44
N ILE A 84 10.17 6.00 -7.93
CA ILE A 84 9.87 5.97 -6.50
C ILE A 84 9.86 4.53 -5.96
N ALA A 85 9.23 3.59 -6.66
CA ALA A 85 9.22 2.18 -6.25
C ALA A 85 10.64 1.63 -6.07
N LYS A 86 11.53 1.95 -7.02
CA LYS A 86 12.93 1.57 -6.93
C LYS A 86 13.59 2.16 -5.69
N ASP A 87 13.43 3.47 -5.45
CA ASP A 87 13.99 4.14 -4.28
C ASP A 87 13.50 3.50 -2.96
N LEU A 88 12.20 3.20 -2.85
CA LEU A 88 11.62 2.57 -1.65
C LEU A 88 12.16 1.16 -1.42
N VAL A 89 12.23 0.33 -2.46
CA VAL A 89 12.74 -1.05 -2.37
C VAL A 89 14.24 -1.06 -2.03
N GLU A 90 15.04 -0.21 -2.65
CA GLU A 90 16.48 -0.09 -2.38
C GLU A 90 16.76 0.38 -0.94
N ASN A 91 15.76 0.96 -0.27
CA ASN A 91 15.86 1.42 1.11
C ASN A 91 15.15 0.50 2.13
N GLY A 92 14.65 -0.67 1.72
CA GLY A 92 14.18 -1.71 2.64
C GLY A 92 12.69 -2.06 2.56
N ALA A 93 11.91 -1.49 1.63
CA ALA A 93 10.53 -1.93 1.44
C ALA A 93 10.48 -3.35 0.86
N ASP A 94 9.78 -4.27 1.54
CA ASP A 94 9.59 -5.66 1.08
C ASP A 94 8.37 -5.84 0.19
N VAL A 95 7.33 -5.04 0.42
CA VAL A 95 6.10 -5.02 -0.39
C VAL A 95 5.68 -3.58 -0.57
N ILE A 96 5.35 -3.20 -1.80
CA ILE A 96 4.74 -1.90 -2.07
C ILE A 96 3.30 -2.09 -2.55
N ALA A 97 2.37 -1.42 -1.84
CA ALA A 97 0.95 -1.38 -2.16
C ALA A 97 0.54 0.05 -2.53
N GLY A 98 0.35 0.29 -3.83
CA GLY A 98 0.03 1.60 -4.37
C GLY A 98 -1.45 1.89 -4.40
N HIS A 99 -1.77 3.19 -4.29
CA HIS A 99 -3.12 3.76 -4.30
C HIS A 99 -3.13 5.11 -5.01
N HIS A 100 -4.24 5.72 -5.19
CA HIS A 100 -4.56 6.99 -5.85
C HIS A 100 -5.10 6.84 -7.28
N PRO A 101 -4.57 5.99 -8.18
CA PRO A 101 -5.12 5.91 -9.54
C PRO A 101 -6.59 5.49 -9.61
N HIS A 102 -7.16 4.92 -8.55
CA HIS A 102 -8.53 4.38 -8.47
C HIS A 102 -8.81 3.24 -9.46
N TRP A 103 -7.92 3.00 -10.39
CA TRP A 103 -7.90 1.85 -11.29
C TRP A 103 -6.79 0.90 -10.86
N ILE A 104 -7.00 -0.39 -11.04
CA ILE A 104 -5.93 -1.38 -10.89
C ILE A 104 -4.87 -1.08 -11.96
N GLN A 105 -3.61 -0.97 -11.53
CA GLN A 105 -2.48 -0.81 -12.44
C GLN A 105 -1.67 -2.10 -12.54
N ASP A 106 -0.69 -2.09 -13.44
CA ASP A 106 0.30 -3.15 -13.56
C ASP A 106 1.11 -3.35 -12.27
N GLU A 107 1.80 -4.47 -12.23
CA GLU A 107 2.68 -4.87 -11.14
C GLU A 107 4.03 -5.29 -11.68
N GLU A 108 5.06 -5.23 -10.87
CA GLU A 108 6.38 -5.77 -11.21
C GLU A 108 7.13 -6.23 -9.96
N TYR A 109 8.26 -6.87 -10.16
CA TYR A 109 9.22 -7.17 -9.10
C TYR A 109 10.45 -6.28 -9.27
N VAL A 110 10.77 -5.52 -8.24
CA VAL A 110 11.99 -4.70 -8.15
C VAL A 110 12.91 -5.37 -7.14
N ASN A 111 14.09 -5.83 -7.57
CA ASN A 111 15.02 -6.59 -6.71
C ASN A 111 14.32 -7.72 -5.92
N ASP A 112 13.50 -8.52 -6.61
CA ASP A 112 12.69 -9.61 -6.05
C ASP A 112 11.61 -9.18 -5.03
N LYS A 113 11.34 -7.89 -4.88
CA LYS A 113 10.28 -7.36 -4.03
C LYS A 113 9.05 -7.01 -4.87
N PRO A 114 7.84 -7.50 -4.48
CA PRO A 114 6.62 -7.22 -5.24
C PRO A 114 6.18 -5.77 -5.08
N VAL A 115 5.88 -5.14 -6.20
CA VAL A 115 5.35 -3.78 -6.32
C VAL A 115 4.01 -3.83 -7.05
N TYR A 116 2.96 -3.44 -6.38
CA TYR A 116 1.62 -3.25 -6.94
C TYR A 116 1.36 -1.76 -7.06
N TYR A 117 1.33 -1.24 -8.26
CA TYR A 117 1.28 0.22 -8.50
C TYR A 117 -0.05 0.84 -8.14
N SER A 118 -1.16 0.12 -8.29
CA SER A 118 -2.45 0.49 -7.73
C SER A 118 -3.33 -0.74 -7.49
N LEU A 119 -3.90 -0.82 -6.31
CA LEU A 119 -4.86 -1.88 -5.96
C LEU A 119 -6.30 -1.54 -6.40
N GLY A 120 -6.53 -0.38 -7.02
CA GLY A 120 -7.88 0.09 -7.31
C GLY A 120 -8.63 0.54 -6.06
N ASN A 121 -9.96 0.49 -6.11
CA ASN A 121 -10.85 0.86 -5.01
C ASN A 121 -11.26 -0.36 -4.19
N PHE A 122 -11.63 -0.14 -2.90
CA PHE A 122 -12.19 -1.18 -2.03
C PHE A 122 -13.57 -0.80 -1.52
N ILE A 123 -13.70 0.24 -0.68
CA ILE A 123 -14.98 0.83 -0.29
C ILE A 123 -14.93 2.27 -0.77
N PHE A 124 -15.63 2.54 -1.87
CA PHE A 124 -15.56 3.85 -2.52
C PHE A 124 -16.83 4.12 -3.34
N ASP A 125 -17.20 5.39 -3.49
CA ASP A 125 -18.42 5.84 -4.17
C ASP A 125 -18.21 6.28 -5.62
N GLN A 126 -17.07 5.96 -6.24
CA GLN A 126 -16.80 6.24 -7.64
C GLN A 126 -17.43 5.20 -8.57
N MET A 127 -18.69 5.41 -8.93
CA MET A 127 -19.48 4.44 -9.69
C MET A 127 -19.56 4.74 -11.21
N PHE A 128 -18.75 5.69 -11.71
CA PHE A 128 -18.87 6.22 -13.07
C PHE A 128 -18.18 5.34 -14.15
N SER A 129 -17.32 4.40 -13.77
CA SER A 129 -16.68 3.46 -14.72
C SER A 129 -16.65 2.03 -14.15
N GLN A 130 -16.39 1.04 -15.01
CA GLN A 130 -16.21 -0.34 -14.56
C GLN A 130 -14.90 -0.53 -13.79
N GLU A 131 -13.87 0.20 -14.18
CA GLU A 131 -12.55 0.14 -13.58
C GLU A 131 -12.56 0.67 -12.15
N THR A 132 -13.31 1.75 -11.86
CA THR A 132 -13.44 2.31 -10.51
C THR A 132 -14.26 1.45 -9.55
N LYS A 133 -15.01 0.47 -10.10
CA LYS A 133 -15.75 -0.53 -9.31
C LYS A 133 -14.96 -1.82 -9.07
N ARG A 134 -13.66 -1.81 -9.31
CA ARG A 134 -12.78 -2.97 -9.14
C ARG A 134 -11.63 -2.66 -8.21
N GLY A 135 -11.16 -3.69 -7.52
CA GLY A 135 -9.97 -3.61 -6.69
C GLY A 135 -9.31 -4.96 -6.50
N LEU A 136 -8.19 -4.95 -5.79
CA LEU A 136 -7.42 -6.13 -5.45
C LEU A 136 -7.27 -6.25 -3.93
N ILE A 137 -7.37 -7.48 -3.43
CA ILE A 137 -6.85 -7.89 -2.13
C ILE A 137 -5.55 -8.66 -2.39
N LEU A 138 -4.50 -8.32 -1.67
CA LEU A 138 -3.24 -9.06 -1.69
C LEU A 138 -3.18 -10.01 -0.50
N GLU A 139 -2.96 -11.29 -0.76
CA GLU A 139 -2.64 -12.29 0.26
C GLU A 139 -1.14 -12.59 0.20
N VAL A 140 -0.39 -12.08 1.16
CA VAL A 140 1.06 -12.27 1.25
C VAL A 140 1.36 -13.44 2.17
N ALA A 141 1.83 -14.56 1.62
CA ALA A 141 2.28 -15.70 2.41
C ALA A 141 3.74 -15.51 2.83
N ILE A 142 4.00 -15.66 4.14
CA ILE A 142 5.32 -15.49 4.73
C ILE A 142 5.71 -16.74 5.49
N SER A 143 6.94 -17.18 5.34
CA SER A 143 7.58 -18.23 6.14
C SER A 143 9.04 -17.89 6.36
N ASP A 144 9.51 -18.12 7.60
CA ASP A 144 10.88 -17.83 8.01
C ASP A 144 11.30 -16.36 7.74
N GLY A 145 10.41 -15.40 8.04
CA GLY A 145 10.64 -13.98 7.84
C GLY A 145 10.76 -13.56 6.37
N ARG A 146 10.33 -14.42 5.41
CA ARG A 146 10.45 -14.13 3.96
C ARG A 146 9.13 -14.30 3.23
N ILE A 147 8.90 -13.46 2.26
CA ILE A 147 7.76 -13.58 1.34
C ILE A 147 7.95 -14.85 0.49
N LYS A 148 6.97 -15.75 0.53
CA LYS A 148 6.94 -16.96 -0.29
C LYS A 148 6.09 -16.80 -1.54
N SER A 149 4.95 -16.14 -1.39
CA SER A 149 4.06 -15.83 -2.52
C SER A 149 3.19 -14.64 -2.20
N VAL A 150 2.71 -13.98 -3.25
CA VAL A 150 1.64 -13.00 -3.18
C VAL A 150 0.54 -13.46 -4.11
N ASN A 151 -0.64 -13.72 -3.56
CA ASN A 151 -1.84 -14.06 -4.33
C ASN A 151 -2.74 -12.85 -4.43
N LYS A 152 -3.38 -12.67 -5.58
CA LYS A 152 -4.33 -11.58 -5.82
C LYS A 152 -5.75 -12.13 -5.83
N LYS A 153 -6.66 -11.46 -5.13
CA LYS A 153 -8.09 -11.69 -5.25
C LYS A 153 -8.75 -10.45 -5.82
N ASN A 154 -9.43 -10.63 -6.93
CA ASN A 154 -10.21 -9.55 -7.51
C ASN A 154 -11.46 -9.29 -6.66
N ILE A 155 -11.81 -8.02 -6.54
CA ILE A 155 -13.08 -7.60 -5.95
C ILE A 155 -13.87 -6.74 -6.92
N THR A 156 -15.18 -6.76 -6.74
CA THR A 156 -16.13 -5.83 -7.37
C THR A 156 -16.87 -5.06 -6.31
N ILE A 157 -17.21 -3.80 -6.60
CA ILE A 157 -17.97 -2.92 -5.71
C ILE A 157 -19.38 -2.80 -6.26
N SER A 158 -20.37 -3.11 -5.43
CA SER A 158 -21.80 -3.02 -5.77
C SER A 158 -22.29 -1.56 -5.87
N SER A 159 -23.52 -1.36 -6.36
CA SER A 159 -24.18 -0.04 -6.36
C SER A 159 -24.36 0.54 -4.96
N GLU A 160 -24.25 -0.26 -3.93
CA GLU A 160 -24.35 0.12 -2.52
C GLU A 160 -22.98 0.29 -1.86
N TYR A 161 -21.94 0.42 -2.70
CA TYR A 161 -20.54 0.64 -2.31
C TYR A 161 -19.92 -0.50 -1.49
N GLN A 162 -20.50 -1.71 -1.58
CA GLN A 162 -20.01 -2.88 -0.84
C GLN A 162 -19.08 -3.72 -1.72
N PRO A 163 -17.85 -4.01 -1.27
CA PRO A 163 -16.94 -4.89 -2.00
C PRO A 163 -17.32 -6.36 -1.77
N SER A 164 -17.18 -7.16 -2.82
CA SER A 164 -17.30 -8.62 -2.79
C SER A 164 -16.20 -9.23 -3.66
N LEU A 165 -15.84 -10.50 -3.38
CA LEU A 165 -14.94 -11.23 -4.26
C LEU A 165 -15.60 -11.35 -5.64
N ALA A 166 -14.83 -11.05 -6.68
CA ALA A 166 -15.26 -11.30 -8.06
C ALA A 166 -15.25 -12.81 -8.32
N GLU A 167 -16.26 -13.31 -9.01
CA GLU A 167 -16.37 -14.71 -9.48
C GLU A 167 -15.33 -15.01 -10.57
#